data_f2f141de9e5d7a83c48c5e52c1078df0
#
_entry.id   f2f141de9e5d7a83c48c5e52c1078df0
#
_cell.length_a   1.000
_cell.length_b   1.000
_cell.length_c   1.000
_cell.angle_alpha   90.00
_cell.angle_beta   90.00
_cell.angle_gamma   90.00
#
_symmetry.space_group_name_H-M   'P 1'
#
loop_
_entity.id
_entity.type
_entity.pdbx_description
1 polymer ?
#
loop_
_entity_poly.entity_id
_entity_poly.type
_entity_poly.pdbx_seq_one_letter_code
_entity_poly.pdbx_strand_id
1 'polypeptide(L)'
;SISRGIVCLDHETRDGIPGFITITGGKLMTYRLMAEWDKDLACKKLGIDKKCQTADICLPGSEESGEDKPKEKGLARKAARGRHGTRSVNIAMNDNTDASLVCECEGVSVAEVNYAIEELGAKNIINLRRRTRVGMGTCQGELCACRAAGLLSKANGCARKSIEDL
;
A
#
# COMPACT_ATOMS: atom_id res chain seq x y z
N SER A 1 -17.90 -12.09 -25.48
CA SER A 1 -18.13 -11.68 -24.07
C SER A 1 -16.94 -12.17 -23.26
N ILE A 2 -16.29 -11.23 -22.58
CA ILE A 2 -15.15 -11.57 -21.70
C ILE A 2 -15.72 -12.25 -20.46
N SER A 3 -15.26 -13.48 -20.16
CA SER A 3 -15.63 -14.18 -18.93
C SER A 3 -15.23 -13.37 -17.71
N ARG A 4 -16.16 -13.23 -16.75
CA ARG A 4 -15.91 -12.58 -15.45
C ARG A 4 -15.75 -13.59 -14.33
N GLY A 5 -15.60 -14.88 -14.67
CA GLY A 5 -15.30 -15.93 -13.74
C GLY A 5 -13.86 -15.84 -13.25
N ILE A 6 -13.63 -16.33 -12.02
CA ILE A 6 -12.27 -16.51 -11.49
C ILE A 6 -11.70 -17.79 -12.09
N VAL A 7 -10.45 -17.73 -12.53
CA VAL A 7 -9.72 -18.88 -13.06
C VAL A 7 -8.41 -19.00 -12.29
N CYS A 8 -8.20 -20.14 -11.64
CA CYS A 8 -6.94 -20.49 -10.97
C CYS A 8 -6.36 -21.71 -11.73
N LEU A 9 -5.20 -21.52 -12.34
CA LEU A 9 -4.53 -22.50 -13.17
C LEU A 9 -3.31 -23.06 -12.45
N ASP A 10 -3.30 -24.36 -12.26
CA ASP A 10 -2.12 -25.11 -11.85
C ASP A 10 -1.37 -25.59 -13.09
N HIS A 11 -0.24 -24.95 -13.36
CA HIS A 11 0.57 -25.28 -14.53
C HIS A 11 1.33 -26.60 -14.42
N GLU A 12 1.48 -27.15 -13.21
CA GLU A 12 2.05 -28.50 -13.06
C GLU A 12 1.14 -29.56 -13.67
N THR A 13 -0.15 -29.52 -13.36
CA THR A 13 -1.14 -30.46 -13.87
C THR A 13 -1.50 -30.21 -15.33
N ARG A 14 -1.47 -28.94 -15.75
CA ARG A 14 -1.89 -28.53 -17.09
C ARG A 14 -0.75 -28.60 -18.11
N ASP A 15 0.43 -28.09 -17.75
CA ASP A 15 1.52 -27.82 -18.69
C ASP A 15 2.83 -28.55 -18.30
N GLY A 16 2.86 -29.30 -17.22
CA GLY A 16 4.04 -29.98 -16.70
C GLY A 16 5.09 -29.03 -16.08
N ILE A 17 4.66 -27.83 -15.66
CA ILE A 17 5.55 -26.82 -15.06
C ILE A 17 5.29 -26.73 -13.56
N PRO A 18 6.12 -27.39 -12.71
CA PRO A 18 5.91 -27.41 -11.28
C PRO A 18 6.15 -26.04 -10.65
N GLY A 19 5.40 -25.74 -9.57
CA GLY A 19 5.58 -24.52 -8.78
C GLY A 19 5.06 -23.23 -9.42
N PHE A 20 4.37 -23.32 -10.56
CA PHE A 20 3.79 -22.17 -11.24
C PHE A 20 2.26 -22.20 -11.20
N ILE A 21 1.67 -21.13 -10.67
CA ILE A 21 0.22 -20.96 -10.53
C ILE A 21 -0.15 -19.62 -11.17
N THR A 22 -1.23 -19.60 -11.94
CA THR A 22 -1.80 -18.35 -12.47
C THR A 22 -3.21 -18.17 -11.96
N ILE A 23 -3.51 -17.01 -11.38
CA ILE A 23 -4.86 -16.61 -11.05
C ILE A 23 -5.26 -15.37 -11.86
N THR A 24 -6.43 -15.44 -12.48
CA THR A 24 -6.92 -14.37 -13.37
C THR A 24 -8.44 -14.29 -13.40
N GLY A 25 -8.98 -13.27 -14.06
CA GLY A 25 -10.42 -13.03 -14.15
C GLY A 25 -10.97 -12.34 -12.92
N GLY A 26 -12.22 -12.63 -12.59
CA GLY A 26 -12.92 -12.02 -11.47
C GLY A 26 -13.25 -10.54 -11.66
N LYS A 27 -13.56 -9.88 -10.58
CA LYS A 27 -13.83 -8.43 -10.46
C LYS A 27 -13.01 -7.87 -9.31
N LEU A 28 -12.90 -6.54 -9.22
CA LEU A 28 -12.20 -5.88 -8.12
C LEU A 28 -12.69 -6.37 -6.73
N MET A 29 -13.98 -6.64 -6.59
CA MET A 29 -14.57 -7.11 -5.33
C MET A 29 -14.22 -8.55 -4.97
N THR A 30 -13.71 -9.35 -5.90
CA THR A 30 -13.41 -10.78 -5.69
C THR A 30 -11.95 -11.05 -5.37
N TYR A 31 -11.12 -10.03 -5.23
CA TYR A 31 -9.68 -10.19 -5.03
C TYR A 31 -9.30 -11.00 -3.78
N ARG A 32 -10.07 -10.90 -2.69
CA ARG A 32 -9.83 -11.67 -1.47
C ARG A 32 -10.13 -13.16 -1.68
N LEU A 33 -11.23 -13.46 -2.36
CA LEU A 33 -11.58 -14.84 -2.73
C LEU A 33 -10.53 -15.44 -3.68
N MET A 34 -10.03 -14.63 -4.62
CA MET A 34 -8.93 -15.03 -5.50
C MET A 34 -7.66 -15.36 -4.70
N ALA A 35 -7.32 -14.51 -3.74
CA ALA A 35 -6.17 -14.74 -2.85
C ALA A 35 -6.34 -16.01 -1.99
N GLU A 36 -7.54 -16.32 -1.56
CA GLU A 36 -7.87 -17.56 -0.82
C GLU A 36 -7.62 -18.79 -1.69
N TRP A 37 -8.14 -18.81 -2.91
CA TRP A 37 -7.96 -19.94 -3.83
C TRP A 37 -6.48 -20.19 -4.19
N ASP A 38 -5.76 -19.12 -4.49
CA ASP A 38 -4.33 -19.19 -4.81
C ASP A 38 -3.51 -19.72 -3.62
N LYS A 39 -3.75 -19.16 -2.43
CA LYS A 39 -3.12 -19.58 -1.17
C LYS A 39 -3.41 -21.06 -0.86
N ASP A 40 -4.65 -21.49 -0.99
CA ASP A 40 -5.02 -22.87 -0.67
C ASP A 40 -4.37 -23.87 -1.65
N LEU A 41 -4.32 -23.53 -2.93
CA LEU A 41 -3.60 -24.33 -3.92
C LEU A 41 -2.09 -24.37 -3.64
N ALA A 42 -1.48 -23.23 -3.32
CA ALA A 42 -0.06 -23.16 -2.96
C ALA A 42 0.25 -23.99 -1.70
N CYS A 43 -0.57 -23.86 -0.65
CA CYS A 43 -0.41 -24.65 0.59
C CYS A 43 -0.52 -26.16 0.31
N LYS A 44 -1.50 -26.57 -0.49
CA LYS A 44 -1.66 -27.97 -0.90
C LYS A 44 -0.41 -28.51 -1.59
N LYS A 45 0.17 -27.74 -2.52
CA LYS A 45 1.40 -28.13 -3.21
C LYS A 45 2.62 -28.21 -2.31
N LEU A 46 2.70 -27.35 -1.31
CA LEU A 46 3.80 -27.32 -0.33
C LEU A 46 3.61 -28.32 0.82
N GLY A 47 2.50 -29.07 0.84
CA GLY A 47 2.19 -29.98 1.94
C GLY A 47 1.91 -29.26 3.26
N ILE A 48 1.49 -28.00 3.21
CA ILE A 48 1.19 -27.17 4.38
C ILE A 48 -0.30 -27.24 4.69
N ASP A 49 -0.66 -27.85 5.81
CA ASP A 49 -2.04 -27.86 6.31
C ASP A 49 -2.31 -26.61 7.17
N LYS A 50 -2.66 -25.50 6.50
CA LYS A 50 -3.00 -24.24 7.16
C LYS A 50 -4.25 -23.64 6.54
N LYS A 51 -5.34 -23.63 7.31
CA LYS A 51 -6.59 -22.99 6.89
C LYS A 51 -6.38 -21.55 6.46
N CYS A 52 -7.01 -21.15 5.36
CA CYS A 52 -7.01 -19.75 4.93
C CYS A 52 -7.81 -18.89 5.90
N GLN A 53 -7.30 -17.71 6.22
CA GLN A 53 -7.94 -16.73 7.09
C GLN A 53 -8.30 -15.44 6.33
N THR A 54 -8.18 -15.45 5.02
CA THR A 54 -8.40 -14.25 4.19
C THR A 54 -9.82 -13.72 4.32
N ALA A 55 -10.82 -14.59 4.54
CA ALA A 55 -12.21 -14.18 4.74
C ALA A 55 -12.43 -13.52 6.12
N ASP A 56 -11.72 -13.99 7.15
CA ASP A 56 -11.99 -13.66 8.56
C ASP A 56 -11.13 -12.46 9.05
N ILE A 57 -9.92 -12.32 8.51
CA ILE A 57 -9.00 -11.27 8.96
C ILE A 57 -9.27 -9.97 8.19
N CYS A 58 -9.52 -8.89 8.91
CA CYS A 58 -9.64 -7.55 8.34
C CYS A 58 -8.32 -7.10 7.69
N LEU A 59 -8.43 -6.31 6.62
CA LEU A 59 -7.24 -5.63 6.08
C LEU A 59 -6.72 -4.63 7.10
N PRO A 60 -5.38 -4.51 7.22
CA PRO A 60 -4.79 -3.54 8.12
C PRO A 60 -5.29 -2.12 7.87
N GLY A 61 -5.78 -1.46 8.90
CA GLY A 61 -6.37 -0.12 8.82
C GLY A 61 -7.89 -0.09 8.56
N SER A 62 -8.52 -1.27 8.28
CA SER A 62 -9.97 -1.39 8.07
C SER A 62 -10.73 -1.84 9.33
N GLU A 63 -10.03 -2.00 10.44
CA GLU A 63 -10.63 -2.34 11.72
C GLU A 63 -11.65 -1.26 12.11
N GLU A 64 -12.79 -1.67 12.67
CA GLU A 64 -13.80 -0.73 13.14
C GLU A 64 -13.20 0.16 14.24
N SER A 65 -13.07 1.45 13.94
CA SER A 65 -12.81 2.43 14.98
C SER A 65 -14.08 2.59 15.79
N GLY A 66 -14.03 2.36 17.10
CA GLY A 66 -15.13 2.67 18.02
C GLY A 66 -15.72 4.07 17.79
N GLU A 67 -16.86 4.36 18.39
CA GLU A 67 -17.68 5.57 18.16
C GLU A 67 -16.94 6.91 18.31
N ASP A 68 -15.82 6.95 19.02
CA ASP A 68 -14.94 8.13 19.14
C ASP A 68 -13.96 8.24 17.96
N LYS A 69 -14.51 8.54 16.78
CA LYS A 69 -13.66 9.00 15.67
C LYS A 69 -13.14 10.39 15.99
N PRO A 70 -11.83 10.59 16.23
CA PRO A 70 -11.30 11.92 16.42
C PRO A 70 -11.68 12.78 15.22
N LYS A 71 -12.29 13.94 15.45
CA LYS A 71 -12.59 14.92 14.40
C LYS A 71 -11.26 15.43 13.84
N GLU A 72 -10.78 14.77 12.80
CA GLU A 72 -9.53 15.11 12.14
C GLU A 72 -9.59 16.57 11.65
N LYS A 73 -8.78 17.44 12.24
CA LYS A 73 -8.63 18.84 11.81
C LYS A 73 -7.50 18.93 10.78
N GLY A 74 -7.76 19.61 9.68
CA GLY A 74 -6.77 19.84 8.62
C GLY A 74 -6.79 18.80 7.48
N LEU A 75 -6.34 19.27 6.31
CA LEU A 75 -6.36 18.49 5.07
C LEU A 75 -5.49 17.24 5.17
N ALA A 76 -4.25 17.37 5.66
CA ALA A 76 -3.30 16.28 5.77
C ALA A 76 -3.82 15.12 6.63
N ARG A 77 -4.39 15.43 7.81
CA ARG A 77 -4.95 14.40 8.70
C ARG A 77 -6.13 13.69 8.08
N LYS A 78 -7.07 14.42 7.46
CA LYS A 78 -8.21 13.81 6.75
C LYS A 78 -7.76 12.90 5.62
N ALA A 79 -6.79 13.35 4.84
CA ALA A 79 -6.26 12.60 3.71
C ALA A 79 -5.52 11.34 4.19
N ALA A 80 -4.67 11.44 5.21
CA ALA A 80 -3.99 10.30 5.84
C ALA A 80 -5.01 9.29 6.42
N ARG A 81 -6.08 9.76 7.09
CA ARG A 81 -7.16 8.90 7.58
C ARG A 81 -7.84 8.14 6.45
N GLY A 82 -8.12 8.81 5.34
CA GLY A 82 -8.73 8.16 4.17
C GLY A 82 -7.86 7.08 3.53
N ARG A 83 -6.54 7.21 3.62
CA ARG A 83 -5.59 6.25 3.05
C ARG A 83 -5.22 5.10 3.98
N HIS A 84 -5.00 5.41 5.26
CA HIS A 84 -4.44 4.47 6.23
C HIS A 84 -5.47 3.93 7.24
N GLY A 85 -6.70 4.44 7.20
CA GLY A 85 -7.75 4.04 8.12
C GLY A 85 -7.36 4.29 9.58
N THR A 86 -7.58 3.31 10.45
CA THR A 86 -7.23 3.37 11.88
C THR A 86 -5.74 3.57 12.12
N ARG A 87 -4.88 3.11 11.21
CA ARG A 87 -3.42 3.29 11.31
C ARG A 87 -2.97 4.76 11.19
N SER A 88 -3.83 5.65 10.73
CA SER A 88 -3.49 7.08 10.64
C SER A 88 -3.15 7.71 12.00
N VAL A 89 -3.58 7.11 13.10
CA VAL A 89 -3.22 7.56 14.46
C VAL A 89 -1.72 7.43 14.74
N ASN A 90 -1.04 6.53 14.04
CA ASN A 90 0.41 6.33 14.15
C ASN A 90 1.22 7.37 13.37
N ILE A 91 0.55 8.19 12.55
CA ILE A 91 1.20 9.26 11.80
C ILE A 91 1.28 10.49 12.70
N ALA A 92 2.40 10.61 13.41
CA ALA A 92 2.62 11.69 14.36
C ALA A 92 2.80 13.02 13.60
N MET A 93 1.85 13.93 13.75
CA MET A 93 1.94 15.31 13.26
C MET A 93 2.08 16.24 14.46
N ASN A 94 3.28 16.23 15.07
CA ASN A 94 3.53 16.86 16.36
C ASN A 94 3.74 18.38 16.25
N ASP A 95 4.23 18.86 15.11
CA ASP A 95 4.53 20.25 14.83
C ASP A 95 4.09 20.67 13.41
N ASN A 96 4.37 21.94 13.08
CA ASN A 96 4.05 22.48 11.76
C ASN A 96 4.89 21.86 10.64
N THR A 97 6.10 21.39 10.94
CA THR A 97 6.96 20.72 9.95
C THR A 97 6.37 19.38 9.56
N ASP A 98 5.97 18.57 10.54
CA ASP A 98 5.32 17.29 10.33
C ASP A 98 4.01 17.41 9.54
N ALA A 99 3.25 18.46 9.84
CA ALA A 99 1.99 18.75 9.17
C ALA A 99 2.15 19.42 7.80
N SER A 100 3.37 19.86 7.44
CA SER A 100 3.66 20.51 6.15
C SER A 100 3.40 19.56 5.00
N LEU A 101 2.80 20.07 3.91
CA LEU A 101 2.46 19.27 2.75
C LEU A 101 3.69 19.06 1.86
N VAL A 102 3.97 17.80 1.60
CA VAL A 102 4.88 17.36 0.52
C VAL A 102 4.15 17.38 -0.82
N CYS A 103 2.90 16.91 -0.82
CA CYS A 103 2.03 16.87 -2.00
C CYS A 103 0.70 17.54 -1.69
N GLU A 104 0.46 18.69 -2.29
CA GLU A 104 -0.75 19.49 -2.10
C GLU A 104 -1.97 18.82 -2.78
N CYS A 105 -1.79 18.24 -3.96
CA CYS A 105 -2.88 17.59 -4.72
C CYS A 105 -3.54 16.45 -3.96
N GLU A 106 -2.73 15.65 -3.27
CA GLU A 106 -3.19 14.46 -2.52
C GLU A 106 -3.21 14.69 -1.00
N GLY A 107 -2.83 15.89 -0.52
CA GLY A 107 -2.79 16.22 0.89
C GLY A 107 -1.82 15.32 1.69
N VAL A 108 -0.67 14.96 1.11
CA VAL A 108 0.34 14.12 1.77
C VAL A 108 1.29 15.00 2.57
N SER A 109 1.42 14.74 3.86
CA SER A 109 2.32 15.47 4.76
C SER A 109 3.73 14.86 4.85
N VAL A 110 4.66 15.62 5.43
CA VAL A 110 6.00 15.14 5.79
C VAL A 110 5.89 13.94 6.73
N ALA A 111 5.05 14.02 7.77
CA ALA A 111 4.84 12.92 8.70
C ALA A 111 4.36 11.64 8.01
N GLU A 112 3.46 11.75 7.03
CA GLU A 112 2.98 10.59 6.29
C GLU A 112 4.07 9.96 5.41
N VAL A 113 4.92 10.77 4.80
CA VAL A 113 6.07 10.28 4.03
C VAL A 113 7.05 9.55 4.95
N ASN A 114 7.40 10.13 6.10
CA ASN A 114 8.27 9.50 7.09
C ASN A 114 7.68 8.18 7.60
N TYR A 115 6.40 8.15 7.96
CA TYR A 115 5.69 6.93 8.33
C TYR A 115 5.77 5.84 7.25
N ALA A 116 5.61 6.23 5.98
CA ALA A 116 5.72 5.27 4.88
C ALA A 116 7.14 4.72 4.71
N ILE A 117 8.17 5.50 5.00
CA ILE A 117 9.57 5.07 4.94
C ILE A 117 9.89 4.13 6.12
N GLU A 118 9.58 4.55 7.34
CA GLU A 118 9.99 3.92 8.57
C GLU A 118 9.16 2.67 8.88
N GLU A 119 7.83 2.78 8.78
CA GLU A 119 6.91 1.72 9.21
C GLU A 119 6.42 0.84 8.05
N LEU A 120 6.25 1.43 6.85
CA LEU A 120 5.74 0.70 5.70
C LEU A 120 6.85 0.24 4.74
N GLY A 121 8.12 0.51 5.06
CA GLY A 121 9.28 0.05 4.31
C GLY A 121 9.37 0.62 2.89
N ALA A 122 9.00 1.88 2.68
CA ALA A 122 9.15 2.52 1.39
C ALA A 122 10.63 2.86 1.14
N LYS A 123 11.25 2.24 0.14
CA LYS A 123 12.68 2.39 -0.17
C LYS A 123 12.97 3.23 -1.42
N ASN A 124 11.96 3.56 -2.20
CA ASN A 124 12.07 4.35 -3.42
C ASN A 124 10.79 5.15 -3.69
N ILE A 125 10.81 6.04 -4.67
CA ILE A 125 9.68 6.92 -5.03
C ILE A 125 8.44 6.12 -5.44
N ILE A 126 8.59 5.01 -6.14
CA ILE A 126 7.46 4.16 -6.55
C ILE A 126 6.79 3.55 -5.32
N ASN A 127 7.57 3.13 -4.33
CA ASN A 127 7.04 2.63 -3.07
C ASN A 127 6.30 3.71 -2.27
N LEU A 128 6.86 4.93 -2.18
CA LEU A 128 6.17 6.07 -1.56
C LEU A 128 4.85 6.38 -2.27
N ARG A 129 4.88 6.47 -3.59
CA ARG A 129 3.69 6.72 -4.42
C ARG A 129 2.57 5.72 -4.14
N ARG A 130 2.88 4.43 -4.06
CA ARG A 130 1.91 3.36 -3.81
C ARG A 130 1.33 3.39 -2.39
N ARG A 131 2.07 3.88 -1.41
CA ARG A 131 1.66 3.89 0.01
C ARG A 131 0.97 5.17 0.43
N THR A 132 1.37 6.30 -0.15
CA THR A 132 0.90 7.64 0.26
C THR A 132 0.13 8.37 -0.83
N ARG A 133 0.12 7.87 -2.07
CA ARG A 133 -0.39 8.54 -3.27
C ARG A 133 0.41 9.81 -3.65
N VAL A 134 1.58 10.08 -3.05
CA VAL A 134 2.44 11.20 -3.46
C VAL A 134 2.72 11.13 -4.96
N GLY A 135 2.52 12.23 -5.68
CA GLY A 135 2.70 12.29 -7.13
C GLY A 135 1.59 11.64 -7.96
N MET A 136 0.46 11.24 -7.36
CA MET A 136 -0.69 10.66 -8.09
C MET A 136 -1.78 11.67 -8.45
N GLY A 137 -1.72 12.88 -7.91
CA GLY A 137 -2.70 13.92 -8.20
C GLY A 137 -2.55 14.51 -9.60
N THR A 138 -3.29 15.58 -9.87
CA THR A 138 -3.40 16.21 -11.20
C THR A 138 -2.07 16.65 -11.80
N CYS A 139 -1.09 17.07 -10.97
CA CYS A 139 0.25 17.48 -11.43
C CYS A 139 1.21 16.29 -11.72
N GLN A 140 0.78 15.06 -11.46
CA GLN A 140 1.56 13.83 -11.71
C GLN A 140 2.98 13.82 -11.11
N GLY A 141 3.17 14.54 -10.00
CA GLY A 141 4.44 14.57 -9.26
C GLY A 141 5.36 15.75 -9.58
N GLU A 142 5.02 16.58 -10.57
CA GLU A 142 5.86 17.72 -10.99
C GLU A 142 6.29 18.61 -9.82
N LEU A 143 5.38 18.88 -8.86
CA LEU A 143 5.66 19.74 -7.72
C LEU A 143 6.27 19.01 -6.51
N CYS A 144 5.93 17.74 -6.31
CA CYS A 144 6.25 17.03 -5.08
C CYS A 144 7.37 15.98 -5.22
N ALA A 145 7.73 15.56 -6.43
CA ALA A 145 8.73 14.51 -6.62
C ALA A 145 10.08 14.82 -5.96
N CYS A 146 10.62 16.03 -6.17
CA CYS A 146 11.89 16.45 -5.57
C CYS A 146 11.81 16.52 -4.03
N ARG A 147 10.69 16.99 -3.48
CA ARG A 147 10.50 17.04 -2.01
C ARG A 147 10.46 15.63 -1.42
N ALA A 148 9.71 14.72 -2.05
CA ALA A 148 9.60 13.33 -1.63
C ALA A 148 10.95 12.60 -1.77
N ALA A 149 11.69 12.82 -2.86
CA ALA A 149 13.03 12.28 -3.04
C ALA A 149 14.02 12.79 -1.99
N GLY A 150 13.94 14.07 -1.62
CA GLY A 150 14.78 14.67 -0.57
C GLY A 150 14.53 14.02 0.80
N LEU A 151 13.28 13.78 1.18
CA LEU A 151 12.94 13.08 2.43
C LEU A 151 13.45 11.63 2.41
N LEU A 152 13.25 10.94 1.31
CA LEU A 152 13.69 9.55 1.14
C LEU A 152 15.23 9.45 1.18
N SER A 153 15.94 10.36 0.51
CA SER A 153 17.41 10.44 0.55
C SER A 153 17.93 10.68 1.97
N LYS A 154 17.30 11.61 2.70
CA LYS A 154 17.66 11.90 4.09
C LYS A 154 17.48 10.66 4.97
N ALA A 155 16.37 9.96 4.84
CA ALA A 155 16.06 8.77 5.63
C ALA A 155 17.01 7.60 5.30
N ASN A 156 17.40 7.44 4.04
CA ASN A 156 18.33 6.40 3.60
C ASN A 156 19.81 6.74 3.82
N GLY A 157 20.13 7.92 4.37
CA GLY A 157 21.51 8.38 4.55
C GLY A 157 22.28 8.57 3.23
N CYS A 158 21.56 8.74 2.11
CA CYS A 158 22.19 8.89 0.80
C CYS A 158 22.80 10.28 0.60
N ALA A 159 23.97 10.33 -0.02
CA ALA A 159 24.58 11.60 -0.45
C ALA A 159 23.74 12.23 -1.58
N ARG A 160 23.77 13.57 -1.67
CA ARG A 160 22.97 14.36 -2.64
C ARG A 160 23.14 13.91 -4.11
N LYS A 161 24.29 13.30 -4.45
CA LYS A 161 24.60 12.80 -5.80
C LYS A 161 23.84 11.52 -6.20
N SER A 162 23.26 10.81 -5.24
CA SER A 162 22.53 9.54 -5.49
C SER A 162 21.00 9.73 -5.52
N ILE A 163 20.50 10.96 -5.51
CA ILE A 163 19.06 11.25 -5.58
C ILE A 163 18.48 10.85 -6.95
N GLU A 164 19.30 10.85 -8.00
CA GLU A 164 18.92 10.44 -9.36
C GLU A 164 18.60 8.94 -9.45
N ASP A 165 19.13 8.14 -8.52
CA ASP A 165 18.92 6.69 -8.43
C ASP A 165 17.72 6.29 -7.54
N LEU A 166 17.02 7.26 -6.94
CA LEU A 166 15.87 7.05 -6.05
C LEU A 166 14.53 7.15 -6.78
#